data_0cc2fdb35c447f23a15a70674f5c0653
#
_entry.id   0cc2fdb35c447f23a15a70674f5c0653
#
_cell.length_a   1.000
_cell.length_b   1.000
_cell.length_c   1.000
_cell.angle_alpha   90.00
_cell.angle_beta   90.00
_cell.angle_gamma   90.00
#
_symmetry.space_group_name_H-M   'P 1'
#
loop_
_entity.id
_entity.type
_entity.pdbx_description
1 polymer ?
#
loop_
_entity_poly.entity_id
_entity_poly.type
_entity_poly.pdbx_seq_one_letter_code
_entity_poly.pdbx_strand_id
1 'polypeptide(L)'
;MRILGAGVLGLLLAAVAADLARAQPPAGHWVGTWSAALVGRPQSPPPPAPPGPPPFMPSACPVVTPPPGSTLAPQPFAQLTNQTLRQIVHASVGGSRVRVVLSNAFGSAPVTIGAAHVAMRSKDDAIQAPGGGPLTFSGRPSITIPANAIAYSDPLALTVPRFGDLAVDVYLPGTTSTAAPVTLHGASHQTNYISDTGNHAGAPKLPTVATVQNWFFLSRVEVDASDAPGVIVAFGDSITDGTASTLDANGRWPDLLARRLLASGLSAPGVVNAGIGGNRLISEGAYNAGINALARFDTDALSQTGATHVIVLEGINDIGNARRNSTPSAADLIAAHTQMIERAHARGVKMIGATLTPFWGANY
;
A
#
# COMPACT_ATOMS: atom_id res chain seq x y z
N MET A 1 16.74 -42.22 -45.89
CA MET A 1 16.83 -40.89 -45.29
C MET A 1 15.64 -40.66 -44.37
N ARG A 2 15.56 -41.35 -43.25
CA ARG A 2 14.50 -41.23 -42.22
C ARG A 2 14.94 -41.80 -40.87
N ILE A 3 15.93 -41.20 -40.15
CA ILE A 3 16.25 -41.55 -38.75
C ILE A 3 16.91 -40.37 -38.02
N LEU A 4 16.77 -39.12 -38.42
CA LEU A 4 17.37 -37.98 -37.72
C LEU A 4 16.36 -37.08 -36.96
N GLY A 5 15.06 -37.36 -37.04
CA GLY A 5 14.02 -36.51 -36.40
C GLY A 5 13.62 -36.90 -34.99
N ALA A 6 13.81 -38.15 -34.55
CA ALA A 6 13.33 -38.63 -33.26
C ALA A 6 14.26 -38.29 -32.07
N GLY A 7 15.56 -38.14 -32.31
CA GLY A 7 16.54 -37.87 -31.28
C GLY A 7 16.54 -36.45 -30.75
N VAL A 8 16.22 -35.45 -31.59
CA VAL A 8 16.23 -34.04 -31.18
C VAL A 8 15.00 -33.67 -30.38
N LEU A 9 13.84 -34.27 -30.70
CA LEU A 9 12.59 -34.04 -29.96
C LEU A 9 12.63 -34.66 -28.56
N GLY A 10 13.30 -35.83 -28.41
CA GLY A 10 13.50 -36.48 -27.11
C GLY A 10 14.44 -35.72 -26.19
N LEU A 11 15.48 -35.12 -26.69
CA LEU A 11 16.43 -34.29 -25.93
C LEU A 11 15.82 -32.94 -25.50
N LEU A 12 14.97 -32.31 -26.31
CA LEU A 12 14.25 -31.09 -25.93
C LEU A 12 13.19 -31.36 -24.85
N LEU A 13 12.46 -32.48 -24.94
CA LEU A 13 11.49 -32.86 -23.90
C LEU A 13 12.17 -33.25 -22.58
N ALA A 14 13.34 -33.90 -22.60
CA ALA A 14 14.11 -34.22 -21.40
C ALA A 14 14.73 -32.97 -20.75
N ALA A 15 15.17 -31.97 -21.55
CA ALA A 15 15.68 -30.70 -21.01
C ALA A 15 14.57 -29.86 -20.35
N VAL A 16 13.36 -29.81 -20.94
CA VAL A 16 12.22 -29.13 -20.34
C VAL A 16 11.73 -29.86 -19.07
N ALA A 17 11.77 -31.21 -19.04
CA ALA A 17 11.42 -31.96 -17.85
C ALA A 17 12.47 -31.80 -16.73
N ALA A 18 13.74 -31.64 -17.06
CA ALA A 18 14.81 -31.40 -16.06
C ALA A 18 14.77 -29.99 -15.47
N ASP A 19 14.32 -28.99 -16.23
CA ASP A 19 14.08 -27.64 -15.70
C ASP A 19 12.81 -27.56 -14.82
N LEU A 20 11.82 -28.39 -15.09
CA LEU A 20 10.62 -28.54 -14.22
C LEU A 20 10.92 -29.31 -12.93
N ALA A 21 12.00 -30.09 -12.88
CA ALA A 21 12.44 -30.84 -11.71
C ALA A 21 13.38 -30.06 -10.79
N ARG A 22 13.80 -28.83 -11.15
CA ARG A 22 14.38 -27.90 -10.16
C ARG A 22 13.24 -27.55 -9.21
N ALA A 23 13.30 -28.16 -8.02
CA ALA A 23 12.32 -27.99 -6.96
C ALA A 23 11.98 -26.50 -6.81
N GLN A 24 10.82 -26.10 -7.32
CA GLN A 24 10.23 -24.83 -6.90
C GLN A 24 10.18 -24.89 -5.37
N PRO A 25 10.69 -23.87 -4.67
CA PRO A 25 10.48 -23.80 -3.24
C PRO A 25 8.97 -24.01 -3.00
N PRO A 26 8.58 -24.78 -1.98
CA PRO A 26 7.17 -25.08 -1.74
C PRO A 26 6.37 -23.79 -1.83
N ALA A 27 5.31 -23.81 -2.63
CA ALA A 27 4.46 -22.66 -2.81
C ALA A 27 4.01 -22.19 -1.42
N GLY A 28 4.57 -21.07 -0.94
CA GLY A 28 4.26 -20.58 0.40
C GLY A 28 2.80 -20.14 0.48
N HIS A 29 2.20 -20.24 1.64
CA HIS A 29 0.87 -19.69 1.90
C HIS A 29 0.99 -18.18 2.15
N TRP A 30 1.07 -17.43 1.07
CA TRP A 30 1.21 -15.98 1.11
C TRP A 30 -0.09 -15.28 1.46
N VAL A 31 -0.05 -14.38 2.43
CA VAL A 31 -1.16 -13.53 2.84
C VAL A 31 -0.70 -12.10 3.04
N GLY A 32 -1.57 -11.14 2.76
CA GLY A 32 -1.33 -9.74 3.08
C GLY A 32 -1.27 -9.55 4.60
N THR A 33 -0.20 -8.92 5.08
CA THR A 33 -0.10 -8.52 6.50
C THR A 33 -0.26 -7.03 6.70
N TRP A 34 0.02 -6.24 5.69
CA TRP A 34 -0.17 -4.81 5.65
C TRP A 34 -0.41 -4.34 4.20
N SER A 35 -1.23 -3.30 4.02
CA SER A 35 -1.41 -2.63 2.74
C SER A 35 -1.72 -1.15 2.91
N ALA A 36 -1.50 -0.38 1.84
CA ALA A 36 -2.00 0.96 1.67
C ALA A 36 -2.59 1.10 0.26
N ALA A 37 -3.76 1.71 0.15
CA ALA A 37 -4.34 2.11 -1.11
C ALA A 37 -3.61 3.37 -1.62
N LEU A 38 -3.01 3.28 -2.79
CA LEU A 38 -2.16 4.33 -3.32
C LEU A 38 -2.95 5.30 -4.21
N VAL A 39 -2.43 6.51 -4.31
CA VAL A 39 -2.95 7.56 -5.19
C VAL A 39 -1.80 8.17 -5.99
N GLY A 40 -2.14 8.81 -7.13
CA GLY A 40 -1.19 9.64 -7.87
C GLY A 40 -1.22 11.05 -7.34
N ARG A 41 -0.08 11.56 -6.88
CA ARG A 41 0.04 12.93 -6.42
C ARG A 41 0.92 13.74 -7.37
N PRO A 42 0.42 14.87 -7.91
CA PRO A 42 1.24 15.79 -8.68
C PRO A 42 2.44 16.28 -7.88
N GLN A 43 3.58 16.46 -8.53
CA GLN A 43 4.77 17.01 -7.89
C GLN A 43 4.76 18.54 -7.80
N SER A 44 3.91 19.19 -8.60
CA SER A 44 3.71 20.65 -8.54
C SER A 44 2.55 21.00 -7.61
N PRO A 45 2.63 22.12 -6.88
CA PRO A 45 1.49 22.64 -6.15
C PRO A 45 0.27 22.79 -7.07
N PRO A 46 -0.94 22.47 -6.59
CA PRO A 46 -2.14 22.81 -7.36
C PRO A 46 -2.19 24.33 -7.58
N PRO A 47 -2.79 24.79 -8.69
CA PRO A 47 -3.03 26.21 -8.89
C PRO A 47 -3.81 26.77 -7.68
N PRO A 48 -3.59 28.03 -7.30
CA PRO A 48 -4.33 28.65 -6.20
C PRO A 48 -5.83 28.48 -6.42
N ALA A 49 -6.53 28.07 -5.37
CA ALA A 49 -7.99 27.94 -5.43
C ALA A 49 -8.61 29.28 -5.83
N PRO A 50 -9.63 29.31 -6.68
CA PRO A 50 -10.36 30.53 -6.97
C PRO A 50 -10.89 31.14 -5.65
N PRO A 51 -10.95 32.47 -5.53
CA PRO A 51 -11.45 33.11 -4.32
C PRO A 51 -12.90 32.66 -4.05
N GLY A 52 -13.06 31.96 -2.95
CA GLY A 52 -14.33 31.40 -2.46
C GLY A 52 -14.12 30.80 -1.07
N PRO A 53 -15.18 30.50 -0.32
CA PRO A 53 -14.99 29.76 0.93
C PRO A 53 -14.25 28.47 0.61
N PRO A 54 -13.18 28.13 1.38
CA PRO A 54 -12.39 26.94 1.10
C PRO A 54 -13.32 25.72 1.12
N PRO A 55 -13.26 24.87 0.07
CA PRO A 55 -13.86 23.56 0.20
C PRO A 55 -13.24 22.90 1.44
N PHE A 56 -14.05 22.21 2.24
CA PHE A 56 -13.54 21.41 3.35
C PHE A 56 -12.47 20.45 2.80
N MET A 57 -11.23 20.80 3.02
CA MET A 57 -10.12 19.91 2.75
C MET A 57 -10.01 19.02 3.98
N PRO A 58 -10.24 17.70 3.88
CA PRO A 58 -9.80 16.81 4.94
C PRO A 58 -8.32 17.11 5.17
N SER A 59 -7.92 17.26 6.43
CA SER A 59 -6.61 17.73 6.88
C SER A 59 -5.52 17.28 5.91
N ALA A 60 -5.00 18.26 5.15
CA ALA A 60 -3.90 17.99 4.26
C ALA A 60 -2.84 17.20 5.04
N CYS A 61 -2.15 16.29 4.36
CA CYS A 61 -0.98 15.67 4.96
C CYS A 61 -0.23 16.73 5.76
N PRO A 62 0.12 16.47 7.03
CA PRO A 62 0.79 17.46 7.85
C PRO A 62 1.95 18.04 7.08
N VAL A 63 2.06 19.36 7.11
CA VAL A 63 3.18 20.05 6.48
C VAL A 63 4.46 19.54 7.15
N VAL A 64 5.25 18.77 6.41
CA VAL A 64 6.58 18.41 6.89
C VAL A 64 7.43 19.67 6.79
N THR A 65 7.81 20.21 7.92
CA THR A 65 8.82 21.25 7.97
C THR A 65 10.18 20.56 7.93
N PRO A 66 10.93 20.67 6.83
CA PRO A 66 12.27 20.09 6.78
C PRO A 66 13.14 20.66 7.90
N PRO A 67 14.06 19.88 8.47
CA PRO A 67 15.04 20.40 9.41
C PRO A 67 15.81 21.58 8.81
N PRO A 68 16.27 22.54 9.62
CA PRO A 68 17.12 23.62 9.14
C PRO A 68 18.31 23.08 8.34
N GLY A 69 18.49 23.58 7.12
CA GLY A 69 19.54 23.11 6.20
C GLY A 69 19.14 21.98 5.26
N SER A 70 17.91 21.44 5.35
CA SER A 70 17.39 20.45 4.41
C SER A 70 17.12 21.07 3.03
N THR A 71 17.47 20.34 1.97
CA THR A 71 17.14 20.70 0.57
C THR A 71 15.76 20.23 0.13
N LEU A 72 15.00 19.57 1.01
CA LEU A 72 13.69 19.03 0.69
C LEU A 72 12.61 20.11 0.61
N ALA A 73 11.81 20.03 -0.44
CA ALA A 73 10.64 20.89 -0.57
C ALA A 73 9.63 20.63 0.55
N PRO A 74 8.96 21.67 1.10
CA PRO A 74 7.89 21.50 2.07
C PRO A 74 6.73 20.64 1.49
N GLN A 75 6.09 19.85 2.34
CA GLN A 75 4.83 19.19 1.97
C GLN A 75 3.79 20.20 1.44
N PRO A 76 2.87 19.76 0.60
CA PRO A 76 2.52 18.36 0.25
C PRO A 76 3.34 17.75 -0.90
N PHE A 77 4.28 18.48 -1.47
CA PHE A 77 5.04 18.07 -2.65
C PHE A 77 6.50 17.82 -2.28
N ALA A 78 6.86 16.54 -2.14
CA ALA A 78 8.23 16.12 -1.86
C ALA A 78 8.89 15.66 -3.16
N GLN A 79 9.92 16.38 -3.58
CA GLN A 79 10.85 15.91 -4.58
C GLN A 79 11.97 15.13 -3.89
N LEU A 80 12.10 13.86 -4.25
CA LEU A 80 13.13 12.97 -3.71
C LEU A 80 14.27 12.88 -4.72
N THR A 81 15.50 13.05 -4.26
CA THR A 81 16.69 13.07 -5.13
C THR A 81 17.80 12.27 -4.48
N ASN A 82 18.15 11.12 -5.06
CA ASN A 82 19.23 10.27 -4.56
C ASN A 82 19.15 10.05 -3.05
N GLN A 83 17.99 9.56 -2.58
CA GLN A 83 17.68 9.42 -1.15
C GLN A 83 17.08 8.07 -0.83
N THR A 84 17.19 7.66 0.42
CA THR A 84 16.56 6.46 0.96
C THR A 84 15.35 6.85 1.81
N LEU A 85 14.23 6.21 1.53
CA LEU A 85 13.01 6.27 2.33
C LEU A 85 13.02 5.08 3.29
N ARG A 86 12.81 5.30 4.58
CA ARG A 86 12.49 4.25 5.55
C ARG A 86 11.04 4.39 5.95
N GLN A 87 10.25 3.40 5.58
CA GLN A 87 8.80 3.40 5.73
C GLN A 87 8.39 2.34 6.73
N ILE A 88 7.66 2.75 7.77
CA ILE A 88 7.26 1.88 8.86
C ILE A 88 5.87 1.31 8.57
N VAL A 89 5.73 0.00 8.76
CA VAL A 89 4.47 -0.74 8.58
C VAL A 89 4.23 -1.67 9.76
N HIS A 90 2.96 -1.86 10.11
CA HIS A 90 2.52 -2.70 11.24
C HIS A 90 1.88 -3.98 10.75
N ALA A 91 2.50 -5.11 11.01
CA ALA A 91 2.04 -6.42 10.56
C ALA A 91 0.80 -6.88 11.33
N SER A 92 -0.31 -7.17 10.65
CA SER A 92 -1.53 -7.70 11.28
C SER A 92 -1.45 -9.22 11.53
N VAL A 93 -0.66 -9.93 10.73
CA VAL A 93 -0.39 -11.36 10.88
C VAL A 93 1.10 -11.62 10.73
N GLY A 94 1.64 -12.57 11.47
CA GLY A 94 3.04 -12.96 11.40
C GLY A 94 3.31 -14.01 10.32
N GLY A 95 4.58 -14.29 10.07
CA GLY A 95 5.01 -15.33 9.14
C GLY A 95 6.50 -15.59 9.18
N SER A 96 6.96 -16.60 8.45
CA SER A 96 8.35 -17.05 8.42
C SER A 96 9.21 -16.44 7.31
N ARG A 97 8.54 -15.90 6.29
CA ARG A 97 9.15 -15.19 5.17
C ARG A 97 8.33 -13.94 4.87
N VAL A 98 8.96 -12.94 4.28
CA VAL A 98 8.34 -11.67 3.89
C VAL A 98 8.65 -11.36 2.44
N ARG A 99 7.74 -10.70 1.74
CA ARG A 99 7.98 -10.03 0.47
C ARG A 99 7.23 -8.70 0.43
N VAL A 100 7.75 -7.79 -0.36
CA VAL A 100 7.24 -6.42 -0.48
C VAL A 100 6.72 -6.19 -1.89
N VAL A 101 5.61 -5.48 -2.01
CA VAL A 101 5.06 -5.07 -3.31
C VAL A 101 5.22 -3.57 -3.46
N LEU A 102 5.98 -3.17 -4.46
CA LEU A 102 6.17 -1.78 -4.84
C LEU A 102 5.30 -1.43 -6.04
N SER A 103 4.84 -0.20 -6.13
CA SER A 103 3.89 0.24 -7.13
C SER A 103 4.25 1.59 -7.74
N ASN A 104 4.22 1.66 -9.06
CA ASN A 104 4.24 2.89 -9.83
C ASN A 104 2.94 3.05 -10.62
N ALA A 105 1.82 2.59 -10.03
CA ALA A 105 0.52 2.50 -10.70
C ALA A 105 -0.03 3.85 -11.18
N PHE A 106 0.40 4.94 -10.56
CA PHE A 106 -0.04 6.29 -10.91
C PHE A 106 1.07 7.14 -11.53
N GLY A 107 2.26 6.59 -11.69
CA GLY A 107 3.36 7.29 -12.36
C GLY A 107 3.15 7.37 -13.87
N SER A 108 3.54 8.49 -14.48
CA SER A 108 3.58 8.67 -15.93
C SER A 108 4.94 8.36 -16.55
N ALA A 109 5.96 8.11 -15.73
CA ALA A 109 7.31 7.75 -16.14
C ALA A 109 7.81 6.55 -15.30
N PRO A 110 8.77 5.75 -15.80
CA PRO A 110 9.39 4.69 -15.02
C PRO A 110 10.07 5.23 -13.77
N VAL A 111 10.03 4.45 -12.69
CA VAL A 111 10.78 4.73 -11.45
C VAL A 111 11.80 3.62 -11.21
N THR A 112 13.04 4.00 -10.89
CA THR A 112 14.09 3.04 -10.53
C THR A 112 14.24 2.96 -9.03
N ILE A 113 14.11 1.75 -8.50
CA ILE A 113 14.45 1.40 -7.13
C ILE A 113 15.87 0.84 -7.18
N GLY A 114 16.84 1.59 -6.67
CA GLY A 114 18.27 1.22 -6.73
C GLY A 114 18.66 0.18 -5.71
N ALA A 115 17.98 0.17 -4.56
CA ALA A 115 18.07 -0.85 -3.53
C ALA A 115 16.81 -0.84 -2.67
N ALA A 116 16.47 -1.99 -2.08
CA ALA A 116 15.43 -2.08 -1.07
C ALA A 116 15.88 -3.03 0.05
N HIS A 117 15.35 -2.81 1.26
CA HIS A 117 15.68 -3.62 2.42
C HIS A 117 14.44 -3.73 3.32
N VAL A 118 14.25 -4.85 4.00
CA VAL A 118 13.22 -4.98 5.02
C VAL A 118 13.85 -5.53 6.30
N ALA A 119 13.47 -4.95 7.43
CA ALA A 119 13.93 -5.41 8.75
C ALA A 119 12.85 -5.18 9.80
N MET A 120 12.99 -5.86 10.94
CA MET A 120 12.23 -5.52 12.14
C MET A 120 12.66 -4.13 12.62
N ARG A 121 11.66 -3.27 12.87
CA ARG A 121 11.90 -1.97 13.51
C ARG A 121 12.36 -2.17 14.95
N SER A 122 13.31 -1.37 15.40
CA SER A 122 13.69 -1.28 16.81
C SER A 122 12.93 -0.13 17.49
N LYS A 123 13.28 1.10 17.15
CA LYS A 123 12.64 2.32 17.64
C LYS A 123 12.89 3.45 16.65
N ASP A 124 11.92 4.33 16.50
CA ASP A 124 12.00 5.50 15.60
C ASP A 124 12.47 5.07 14.19
N ASP A 125 13.60 5.59 13.70
CA ASP A 125 14.23 5.27 12.44
C ASP A 125 15.29 4.15 12.52
N ALA A 126 15.38 3.43 13.64
CA ALA A 126 16.35 2.35 13.83
C ALA A 126 15.74 0.97 13.57
N ILE A 127 16.57 0.07 13.03
CA ILE A 127 16.22 -1.34 12.79
C ILE A 127 16.98 -2.26 13.76
N GLN A 128 16.45 -3.48 13.95
CA GLN A 128 17.12 -4.52 14.73
C GLN A 128 18.25 -5.12 13.90
N ALA A 129 19.37 -5.41 14.56
CA ALA A 129 20.50 -6.12 13.95
C ALA A 129 20.91 -7.32 14.83
N PRO A 130 20.88 -8.58 14.32
CA PRO A 130 20.35 -8.96 13.01
C PRO A 130 18.81 -8.96 13.03
N GLY A 131 18.14 -8.59 11.97
CA GLY A 131 16.68 -8.53 11.97
C GLY A 131 16.06 -8.20 10.61
N GLY A 132 16.78 -8.47 9.51
CA GLY A 132 16.30 -8.22 8.17
C GLY A 132 17.35 -8.53 7.10
N GLY A 133 17.07 -8.07 5.87
CA GLY A 133 17.97 -8.27 4.74
C GLY A 133 17.60 -7.45 3.50
N PRO A 134 18.52 -7.39 2.53
CA PRO A 134 18.25 -6.76 1.25
C PRO A 134 17.16 -7.53 0.48
N LEU A 135 16.32 -6.79 -0.19
CA LEU A 135 15.33 -7.34 -1.11
C LEU A 135 15.93 -7.42 -2.52
N THR A 136 15.56 -8.49 -3.22
CA THR A 136 15.87 -8.65 -4.64
C THR A 136 14.58 -8.73 -5.46
N PHE A 137 14.72 -8.55 -6.77
CA PHE A 137 13.63 -8.58 -7.74
C PHE A 137 14.06 -9.50 -8.88
N SER A 138 13.55 -10.74 -8.89
CA SER A 138 14.01 -11.81 -9.79
C SER A 138 15.53 -12.01 -9.70
N GLY A 139 16.07 -12.05 -8.47
CA GLY A 139 17.49 -12.20 -8.15
C GLY A 139 18.34 -10.94 -8.35
N ARG A 140 17.79 -9.81 -8.75
CA ARG A 140 18.50 -8.55 -8.95
C ARG A 140 18.32 -7.60 -7.77
N PRO A 141 19.35 -6.86 -7.34
CA PRO A 141 19.24 -5.95 -6.20
C PRO A 141 18.46 -4.65 -6.51
N SER A 142 18.17 -4.39 -7.78
CA SER A 142 17.46 -3.19 -8.24
C SER A 142 16.40 -3.54 -9.27
N ILE A 143 15.42 -2.65 -9.44
CA ILE A 143 14.38 -2.77 -10.44
C ILE A 143 13.96 -1.40 -10.96
N THR A 144 13.65 -1.31 -12.26
CA THR A 144 12.93 -0.17 -12.83
C THR A 144 11.48 -0.59 -13.06
N ILE A 145 10.56 0.09 -12.37
CA ILE A 145 9.11 -0.18 -12.46
C ILE A 145 8.54 0.76 -13.51
N PRO A 146 8.01 0.23 -14.63
CA PRO A 146 7.35 1.06 -15.65
C PRO A 146 6.17 1.85 -15.06
N ALA A 147 5.74 2.89 -15.78
CA ALA A 147 4.50 3.59 -15.48
C ALA A 147 3.33 2.59 -15.43
N ASN A 148 2.40 2.78 -14.51
CA ASN A 148 1.21 1.95 -14.29
C ASN A 148 1.49 0.47 -13.91
N ALA A 149 2.71 0.15 -13.46
CA ALA A 149 3.11 -1.20 -13.09
C ALA A 149 3.36 -1.36 -11.59
N ILE A 150 3.36 -2.63 -11.15
CA ILE A 150 3.76 -3.06 -9.80
C ILE A 150 4.94 -4.03 -9.91
N ALA A 151 5.70 -4.17 -8.82
CA ALA A 151 6.80 -5.11 -8.72
C ALA A 151 6.77 -5.84 -7.38
N TYR A 152 6.96 -7.16 -7.42
CA TYR A 152 7.13 -7.99 -6.23
C TYR A 152 8.61 -8.19 -5.96
N SER A 153 9.02 -8.05 -4.70
CA SER A 153 10.33 -8.56 -4.30
C SER A 153 10.32 -10.07 -4.25
N ASP A 154 11.51 -10.65 -4.35
CA ASP A 154 11.72 -12.05 -4.01
C ASP A 154 11.46 -12.26 -2.51
N PRO A 155 11.05 -13.48 -2.09
CA PRO A 155 10.86 -13.81 -0.68
C PRO A 155 12.17 -13.71 0.12
N LEU A 156 12.12 -13.02 1.26
CA LEU A 156 13.21 -12.98 2.23
C LEU A 156 12.85 -13.83 3.45
N ALA A 157 13.77 -14.67 3.93
CA ALA A 157 13.63 -15.37 5.19
C ALA A 157 13.76 -14.37 6.35
N LEU A 158 12.63 -14.01 6.93
CA LEU A 158 12.51 -13.12 8.09
C LEU A 158 11.28 -13.52 8.88
N THR A 159 11.47 -13.93 10.12
CA THR A 159 10.34 -14.16 11.03
C THR A 159 9.72 -12.84 11.45
N VAL A 160 8.51 -12.62 11.01
CA VAL A 160 7.71 -11.46 11.35
C VAL A 160 6.73 -11.87 12.44
N PRO A 161 6.80 -11.30 13.65
CA PRO A 161 5.78 -11.56 14.66
C PRO A 161 4.48 -10.84 14.30
N ARG A 162 3.35 -11.39 14.73
CA ARG A 162 2.05 -10.71 14.64
C ARG A 162 2.12 -9.39 15.42
N PHE A 163 1.61 -8.32 14.85
CA PHE A 163 1.69 -6.94 15.37
C PHE A 163 3.11 -6.41 15.53
N GLY A 164 4.07 -6.99 14.83
CA GLY A 164 5.42 -6.45 14.75
C GLY A 164 5.50 -5.28 13.77
N ASP A 165 6.35 -4.31 14.09
CA ASP A 165 6.67 -3.21 13.18
C ASP A 165 7.85 -3.60 12.29
N LEU A 166 7.67 -3.38 10.99
CA LEU A 166 8.72 -3.52 9.99
C LEU A 166 9.15 -2.15 9.49
N ALA A 167 10.43 -2.02 9.18
CA ALA A 167 11.00 -0.91 8.44
C ALA A 167 11.29 -1.40 7.01
N VAL A 168 10.68 -0.77 6.02
CA VAL A 168 10.92 -1.02 4.60
C VAL A 168 11.69 0.14 4.03
N ASP A 169 12.94 -0.11 3.62
CA ASP A 169 13.79 0.89 2.98
C ASP A 169 13.63 0.80 1.46
N VAL A 170 13.54 1.96 0.83
CA VAL A 170 13.51 2.10 -0.63
C VAL A 170 14.48 3.21 -1.02
N TYR A 171 15.54 2.86 -1.72
CA TYR A 171 16.51 3.82 -2.26
C TYR A 171 16.13 4.23 -3.67
N LEU A 172 16.01 5.54 -3.88
CA LEU A 172 15.71 6.18 -5.15
C LEU A 172 16.99 6.86 -5.68
N PRO A 173 17.72 6.27 -6.64
CA PRO A 173 19.01 6.81 -7.12
C PRO A 173 18.85 8.07 -7.98
N GLY A 174 17.67 8.24 -8.59
CA GLY A 174 17.35 9.40 -9.42
C GLY A 174 16.58 10.47 -8.66
N THR A 175 16.11 11.47 -9.40
CA THR A 175 15.19 12.48 -8.92
C THR A 175 13.77 12.11 -9.33
N THR A 176 12.82 12.14 -8.39
CA THR A 176 11.41 12.04 -8.75
C THR A 176 11.02 13.27 -9.56
N SER A 177 10.47 13.04 -10.75
CA SER A 177 10.14 14.14 -11.66
C SER A 177 9.06 15.04 -11.07
N THR A 178 9.25 16.36 -11.16
CA THR A 178 8.23 17.35 -10.82
C THR A 178 7.07 17.37 -11.81
N ALA A 179 7.26 16.80 -13.00
CA ALA A 179 6.26 16.74 -14.07
C ALA A 179 5.42 15.46 -14.03
N ALA A 180 5.80 14.46 -13.24
CA ALA A 180 5.11 13.17 -13.16
C ALA A 180 4.45 12.99 -11.79
N PRO A 181 3.24 12.43 -11.72
CA PRO A 181 2.65 12.03 -10.46
C PRO A 181 3.56 11.03 -9.72
N VAL A 182 3.70 11.19 -8.42
CA VAL A 182 4.32 10.20 -7.54
C VAL A 182 3.24 9.31 -6.96
N THR A 183 3.43 8.00 -7.12
CA THR A 183 2.55 7.01 -6.51
C THR A 183 2.81 6.94 -5.01
N LEU A 184 1.83 7.30 -4.20
CA LEU A 184 1.96 7.30 -2.74
C LEU A 184 0.61 7.11 -2.04
N HIS A 185 0.66 6.83 -0.75
CA HIS A 185 -0.47 7.00 0.17
C HIS A 185 -0.18 8.17 1.10
N GLY A 186 -1.12 9.09 1.21
CA GLY A 186 -1.02 10.24 2.12
C GLY A 186 -1.69 9.98 3.46
N ALA A 187 -1.40 10.83 4.46
CA ALA A 187 -1.99 10.74 5.79
C ALA A 187 -1.86 9.35 6.44
N SER A 188 -0.64 8.80 6.38
CA SER A 188 -0.36 7.45 6.88
C SER A 188 -0.60 7.28 8.39
N HIS A 189 -0.72 8.36 9.17
CA HIS A 189 -0.74 8.35 10.63
C HIS A 189 0.40 7.53 11.24
N GLN A 190 1.49 7.41 10.50
CA GLN A 190 2.72 6.73 10.83
C GLN A 190 3.90 7.61 10.42
N THR A 191 4.87 7.80 11.32
CA THR A 191 6.09 8.52 11.02
C THR A 191 7.00 7.66 10.14
N ASN A 192 7.32 8.19 8.96
CA ASN A 192 8.27 7.64 8.01
C ASN A 192 9.44 8.62 7.84
N TYR A 193 10.56 8.15 7.32
CA TYR A 193 11.81 8.86 7.37
C TYR A 193 12.44 9.00 5.98
N ILE A 194 13.05 10.16 5.71
CA ILE A 194 13.81 10.44 4.50
C ILE A 194 15.26 10.68 4.91
N SER A 195 16.19 9.97 4.28
CA SER A 195 17.62 10.09 4.55
C SER A 195 18.22 11.36 3.92
N ASP A 196 19.43 11.69 4.32
CA ASP A 196 20.33 12.51 3.51
C ASP A 196 20.63 11.82 2.16
N THR A 197 21.47 12.43 1.33
CA THR A 197 21.80 11.94 0.00
C THR A 197 22.56 10.63 0.07
N GLY A 198 22.07 9.62 -0.64
CA GLY A 198 22.75 8.33 -0.82
C GLY A 198 21.90 7.10 -0.54
N ASN A 199 22.52 5.95 -0.78
CA ASN A 199 21.93 4.65 -0.49
C ASN A 199 22.22 4.26 0.97
N HIS A 200 21.24 4.36 1.81
CA HIS A 200 21.28 3.98 3.24
C HIS A 200 20.37 2.77 3.54
N ALA A 201 19.94 2.02 2.51
CA ALA A 201 19.08 0.85 2.70
C ALA A 201 19.78 -0.19 3.60
N GLY A 202 19.14 -0.57 4.69
CA GLY A 202 19.68 -1.48 5.69
C GLY A 202 20.59 -0.86 6.74
N ALA A 203 20.81 0.45 6.73
CA ALA A 203 21.56 1.13 7.79
C ALA A 203 20.88 0.92 9.15
N PRO A 204 21.59 0.52 10.22
CA PRO A 204 21.00 0.26 11.54
C PRO A 204 20.20 1.46 12.08
N LYS A 205 20.66 2.66 11.83
CA LYS A 205 19.96 3.93 12.04
C LYS A 205 20.05 4.73 10.73
N LEU A 206 18.92 5.27 10.28
CA LEU A 206 18.90 6.07 9.06
C LEU A 206 19.50 7.46 9.36
N PRO A 207 20.38 8.04 8.49
CA PRO A 207 20.76 9.44 8.59
C PRO A 207 19.59 10.33 8.14
N THR A 208 18.61 10.49 9.02
CA THR A 208 17.34 11.13 8.75
C THR A 208 17.46 12.63 8.66
N VAL A 209 17.01 13.22 7.55
CA VAL A 209 16.93 14.69 7.35
C VAL A 209 15.51 15.23 7.41
N ALA A 210 14.51 14.37 7.21
CA ALA A 210 13.10 14.74 7.31
C ALA A 210 12.22 13.55 7.72
N THR A 211 11.07 13.88 8.31
CA THR A 211 10.00 12.90 8.55
C THR A 211 8.77 13.25 7.72
N VAL A 212 8.04 12.23 7.32
CA VAL A 212 6.81 12.36 6.52
C VAL A 212 5.74 11.40 7.03
N GLN A 213 4.48 11.74 6.79
CA GLN A 213 3.35 10.84 7.02
C GLN A 213 2.79 10.35 5.67
N ASN A 214 3.66 9.74 4.87
CA ASN A 214 3.34 9.20 3.55
C ASN A 214 4.05 7.87 3.37
N TRP A 215 3.41 6.91 2.68
CA TRP A 215 4.08 5.75 2.10
C TRP A 215 4.25 5.98 0.60
N PHE A 216 5.49 5.96 0.13
CA PHE A 216 5.85 6.18 -1.27
C PHE A 216 6.13 4.85 -1.95
N PHE A 217 5.50 4.60 -3.06
CA PHE A 217 5.64 3.38 -3.88
C PHE A 217 5.37 2.07 -3.15
N LEU A 218 5.16 2.06 -1.86
CA LEU A 218 4.95 0.88 -1.04
C LEU A 218 3.45 0.55 -0.97
N SER A 219 3.05 -0.53 -1.64
CA SER A 219 1.64 -0.94 -1.74
C SER A 219 1.25 -1.99 -0.71
N ARG A 220 2.10 -3.01 -0.53
CA ARG A 220 1.77 -4.17 0.31
C ARG A 220 3.02 -4.77 0.93
N VAL A 221 2.82 -5.38 2.09
CA VAL A 221 3.75 -6.33 2.69
C VAL A 221 3.00 -7.64 2.90
N GLU A 222 3.59 -8.72 2.44
CA GLU A 222 3.00 -10.05 2.49
C GLU A 222 3.94 -10.98 3.27
N VAL A 223 3.34 -11.91 3.99
CA VAL A 223 4.08 -12.93 4.76
C VAL A 223 3.64 -14.33 4.38
N ASP A 224 4.54 -15.29 4.53
CA ASP A 224 4.24 -16.70 4.41
C ASP A 224 3.77 -17.22 5.76
N ALA A 225 2.47 -17.42 5.89
CA ALA A 225 1.78 -17.76 7.12
C ALA A 225 0.83 -18.94 6.90
N SER A 226 1.32 -20.16 7.13
CA SER A 226 0.57 -21.41 6.90
C SER A 226 -0.69 -21.56 7.76
N ASP A 227 -0.75 -20.86 8.89
CA ASP A 227 -1.84 -20.91 9.87
C ASP A 227 -2.90 -19.80 9.70
N ALA A 228 -2.64 -18.83 8.83
CA ALA A 228 -3.58 -17.74 8.57
C ALA A 228 -4.74 -18.20 7.66
N PRO A 229 -6.03 -18.07 8.07
CA PRO A 229 -7.17 -18.55 7.27
C PRO A 229 -7.48 -17.63 6.07
N GLY A 230 -6.69 -16.60 5.84
CA GLY A 230 -6.85 -15.61 4.76
C GLY A 230 -6.73 -14.18 5.26
N VAL A 231 -7.31 -13.25 4.50
CA VAL A 231 -7.21 -11.80 4.75
C VAL A 231 -8.58 -11.14 4.71
N ILE A 232 -8.83 -10.26 5.67
CA ILE A 232 -9.92 -9.29 5.66
C ILE A 232 -9.37 -7.96 5.12
N VAL A 233 -9.95 -7.45 4.07
CA VAL A 233 -9.62 -6.13 3.53
C VAL A 233 -10.60 -5.10 4.07
N ALA A 234 -10.09 -4.12 4.80
CA ALA A 234 -10.86 -2.94 5.21
C ALA A 234 -10.81 -1.91 4.07
N PHE A 235 -11.90 -1.77 3.34
CA PHE A 235 -12.00 -0.90 2.17
C PHE A 235 -12.93 0.27 2.47
N GLY A 236 -12.48 1.51 2.20
CA GLY A 236 -13.29 2.67 2.56
C GLY A 236 -12.58 4.01 2.36
N ASP A 237 -13.17 5.01 2.96
CA ASP A 237 -12.72 6.40 2.93
C ASP A 237 -11.81 6.77 4.13
N SER A 238 -11.84 8.05 4.55
CA SER A 238 -11.05 8.56 5.68
C SER A 238 -11.33 7.86 7.03
N ILE A 239 -12.53 7.32 7.22
CA ILE A 239 -12.88 6.60 8.45
C ILE A 239 -12.10 5.28 8.50
N THR A 240 -11.96 4.61 7.36
CA THR A 240 -11.19 3.37 7.23
C THR A 240 -9.69 3.66 7.19
N ASP A 241 -9.27 4.68 6.46
CA ASP A 241 -7.88 5.15 6.42
C ASP A 241 -7.36 5.50 7.81
N GLY A 242 -8.23 6.02 8.69
CA GLY A 242 -7.94 6.30 10.08
C GLY A 242 -7.68 7.78 10.38
N THR A 243 -8.32 8.68 9.65
CA THR A 243 -8.23 10.13 9.90
C THR A 243 -8.43 10.46 11.38
N ALA A 244 -7.57 11.32 11.91
CA ALA A 244 -7.48 11.70 13.33
C ALA A 244 -7.06 10.58 14.30
N SER A 245 -6.60 9.44 13.83
CA SER A 245 -5.97 8.42 14.68
C SER A 245 -4.66 8.96 15.27
N THR A 246 -4.35 8.50 16.46
CA THR A 246 -3.09 8.87 17.14
C THR A 246 -1.90 8.43 16.33
N LEU A 247 -0.99 9.38 16.06
CA LEU A 247 0.25 9.13 15.30
C LEU A 247 1.05 8.00 15.95
N ASP A 248 1.57 7.10 15.14
CA ASP A 248 2.43 5.96 15.52
C ASP A 248 1.81 4.95 16.50
N ALA A 249 0.50 5.05 16.78
CA ALA A 249 -0.15 4.19 17.77
C ALA A 249 -0.77 2.91 17.18
N ASN A 250 -0.82 2.78 15.84
CA ASN A 250 -1.49 1.65 15.18
C ASN A 250 -2.90 1.41 15.78
N GLY A 251 -3.69 2.47 15.90
CA GLY A 251 -4.99 2.49 16.58
C GLY A 251 -6.18 2.73 15.63
N ARG A 252 -6.02 2.52 14.33
CA ARG A 252 -7.11 2.58 13.37
C ARG A 252 -8.09 1.43 13.61
N TRP A 253 -9.34 1.55 13.18
CA TRP A 253 -10.30 0.46 13.42
C TRP A 253 -9.86 -0.89 12.78
N PRO A 254 -9.16 -0.95 11.60
CA PRO A 254 -8.65 -2.23 11.10
C PRO A 254 -7.59 -2.84 12.00
N ASP A 255 -6.71 -2.03 12.61
CA ASP A 255 -5.71 -2.51 13.57
C ASP A 255 -6.37 -3.09 14.83
N LEU A 256 -7.41 -2.40 15.34
CA LEU A 256 -8.19 -2.86 16.49
C LEU A 256 -8.99 -4.12 16.15
N LEU A 257 -9.52 -4.24 14.93
CA LEU A 257 -10.19 -5.45 14.47
C LEU A 257 -9.24 -6.65 14.48
N ALA A 258 -8.02 -6.49 13.96
CA ALA A 258 -7.01 -7.55 13.96
C ALA A 258 -6.71 -8.05 15.39
N ARG A 259 -6.55 -7.13 16.33
CA ARG A 259 -6.34 -7.47 17.76
C ARG A 259 -7.54 -8.18 18.38
N ARG A 260 -8.77 -7.74 18.08
CA ARG A 260 -9.99 -8.38 18.60
C ARG A 260 -10.19 -9.78 18.03
N LEU A 261 -9.91 -9.98 16.73
CA LEU A 261 -9.98 -11.31 16.12
C LEU A 261 -8.98 -12.27 16.77
N LEU A 262 -7.76 -11.84 17.03
CA LEU A 262 -6.80 -12.67 17.74
C LEU A 262 -7.26 -12.97 19.17
N ALA A 263 -7.79 -11.99 19.89
CA ALA A 263 -8.26 -12.16 21.27
C ALA A 263 -9.49 -13.09 21.39
N SER A 264 -10.20 -13.34 20.28
CA SER A 264 -11.33 -14.29 20.27
C SER A 264 -10.90 -15.76 20.36
N GLY A 265 -9.59 -16.06 20.30
CA GLY A 265 -9.04 -17.42 20.35
C GLY A 265 -9.24 -18.24 19.09
N LEU A 266 -9.81 -17.66 18.04
CA LEU A 266 -9.95 -18.29 16.73
C LEU A 266 -8.66 -18.09 15.91
N SER A 267 -8.45 -18.95 14.90
CA SER A 267 -7.42 -18.68 13.89
C SER A 267 -7.70 -17.36 13.20
N ALA A 268 -6.86 -16.35 13.49
CA ALA A 268 -7.14 -14.98 13.10
C ALA A 268 -6.57 -14.68 11.72
N PRO A 269 -7.40 -14.18 10.76
CA PRO A 269 -6.93 -13.73 9.47
C PRO A 269 -6.03 -12.50 9.57
N GLY A 270 -5.28 -12.21 8.51
CA GLY A 270 -4.68 -10.90 8.33
C GLY A 270 -5.76 -9.84 8.14
N VAL A 271 -5.49 -8.61 8.58
CA VAL A 271 -6.35 -7.46 8.30
C VAL A 271 -5.50 -6.39 7.64
N VAL A 272 -5.91 -5.98 6.45
CA VAL A 272 -5.19 -4.95 5.67
C VAL A 272 -6.09 -3.75 5.42
N ASN A 273 -5.49 -2.56 5.38
CA ASN A 273 -6.21 -1.31 5.22
C ASN A 273 -6.10 -0.82 3.76
N ALA A 274 -7.22 -0.60 3.13
CA ALA A 274 -7.38 -0.03 1.80
C ALA A 274 -8.30 1.22 1.81
N GLY A 275 -8.27 1.98 2.90
CA GLY A 275 -8.93 3.27 3.03
C GLY A 275 -8.16 4.36 2.31
N ILE A 276 -8.85 5.40 1.83
CA ILE A 276 -8.28 6.63 1.27
C ILE A 276 -9.07 7.83 1.81
N GLY A 277 -8.38 8.78 2.43
CA GLY A 277 -9.02 10.00 2.93
C GLY A 277 -9.76 10.76 1.84
N GLY A 278 -11.05 11.07 2.06
CA GLY A 278 -11.90 11.79 1.11
C GLY A 278 -12.40 10.99 -0.09
N ASN A 279 -12.13 9.68 -0.14
CA ASN A 279 -12.59 8.82 -1.25
C ASN A 279 -14.10 8.80 -1.36
N ARG A 280 -14.61 8.60 -2.56
CA ARG A 280 -16.02 8.54 -2.89
C ARG A 280 -16.35 7.26 -3.62
N LEU A 281 -17.57 6.79 -3.46
CA LEU A 281 -18.02 5.54 -4.04
C LEU A 281 -18.12 5.60 -5.58
N ILE A 282 -18.73 6.63 -6.13
CA ILE A 282 -19.09 6.71 -7.57
C ILE A 282 -18.54 7.94 -8.30
N SER A 283 -17.93 8.87 -7.60
CA SER A 283 -17.40 10.10 -8.22
C SER A 283 -15.97 10.37 -7.79
N GLU A 284 -15.24 11.13 -8.59
CA GLU A 284 -13.88 11.54 -8.23
C GLU A 284 -13.91 12.59 -7.12
N GLY A 285 -13.08 12.40 -6.11
CA GLY A 285 -12.84 13.35 -5.04
C GLY A 285 -11.83 14.43 -5.41
N ALA A 286 -11.27 15.09 -4.39
CA ALA A 286 -10.09 15.93 -4.56
C ALA A 286 -8.90 15.10 -5.07
N TYR A 287 -7.90 15.75 -5.65
CA TYR A 287 -6.72 15.05 -6.24
C TYR A 287 -6.01 14.04 -5.32
N ASN A 288 -6.12 14.20 -4.01
CA ASN A 288 -5.54 13.30 -3.01
C ASN A 288 -6.52 12.22 -2.52
N ALA A 289 -7.78 12.26 -2.95
CA ALA A 289 -8.82 11.32 -2.56
C ALA A 289 -8.85 10.06 -3.45
N GLY A 290 -7.94 9.97 -4.41
CA GLY A 290 -7.84 8.84 -5.34
C GLY A 290 -9.00 8.75 -6.32
N ILE A 291 -8.94 7.73 -7.17
CA ILE A 291 -10.05 7.38 -8.06
C ILE A 291 -11.22 6.83 -7.23
N ASN A 292 -12.44 6.89 -7.78
CA ASN A 292 -13.62 6.42 -7.06
C ASN A 292 -13.52 4.95 -6.63
N ALA A 293 -14.18 4.61 -5.53
CA ALA A 293 -14.08 3.30 -4.91
C ALA A 293 -14.53 2.16 -5.85
N LEU A 294 -15.56 2.41 -6.65
CA LEU A 294 -16.03 1.43 -7.63
C LEU A 294 -14.96 1.09 -8.66
N ALA A 295 -14.14 2.06 -9.09
CA ALA A 295 -13.06 1.84 -10.05
C ALA A 295 -11.85 1.12 -9.41
N ARG A 296 -11.46 1.48 -8.16
CA ARG A 296 -10.28 0.90 -7.49
C ARG A 296 -10.54 -0.41 -6.76
N PHE A 297 -11.80 -0.88 -6.70
CA PHE A 297 -12.19 -2.05 -5.91
C PHE A 297 -11.41 -3.31 -6.27
N ASP A 298 -11.21 -3.60 -7.55
CA ASP A 298 -10.44 -4.78 -7.99
C ASP A 298 -8.97 -4.69 -7.60
N THR A 299 -8.36 -3.51 -7.75
CA THR A 299 -6.93 -3.31 -7.50
C THR A 299 -6.60 -3.21 -6.02
N ASP A 300 -7.45 -2.56 -5.23
CA ASP A 300 -7.14 -2.27 -3.84
C ASP A 300 -7.76 -3.27 -2.85
N ALA A 301 -8.84 -3.94 -3.25
CA ALA A 301 -9.49 -4.93 -2.40
C ALA A 301 -9.35 -6.36 -2.92
N LEU A 302 -9.82 -6.66 -4.13
CA LEU A 302 -9.91 -8.04 -4.62
C LEU A 302 -8.56 -8.62 -5.04
N SER A 303 -7.54 -7.79 -5.33
CA SER A 303 -6.19 -8.23 -5.64
C SER A 303 -5.31 -8.45 -4.40
N GLN A 304 -5.81 -8.20 -3.19
CA GLN A 304 -5.05 -8.45 -1.96
C GLN A 304 -4.80 -9.95 -1.80
N THR A 305 -3.54 -10.31 -1.57
CA THR A 305 -3.13 -11.72 -1.48
C THR A 305 -3.77 -12.40 -0.27
N GLY A 306 -4.52 -13.47 -0.55
CA GLY A 306 -5.26 -14.20 0.47
C GLY A 306 -6.59 -13.57 0.87
N ALA A 307 -7.11 -12.59 0.12
CA ALA A 307 -8.39 -11.94 0.43
C ALA A 307 -9.54 -12.96 0.47
N THR A 308 -10.23 -13.02 1.59
CA THR A 308 -11.42 -13.86 1.80
C THR A 308 -12.66 -13.04 2.12
N HIS A 309 -12.44 -11.86 2.70
CA HIS A 309 -13.52 -10.95 3.08
C HIS A 309 -13.12 -9.51 2.76
N VAL A 310 -14.11 -8.69 2.39
CA VAL A 310 -13.97 -7.24 2.30
C VAL A 310 -15.01 -6.60 3.21
N ILE A 311 -14.57 -5.72 4.10
CA ILE A 311 -15.46 -4.83 4.87
C ILE A 311 -15.47 -3.48 4.19
N VAL A 312 -16.64 -3.03 3.74
CA VAL A 312 -16.79 -1.77 2.99
C VAL A 312 -17.49 -0.73 3.85
N LEU A 313 -16.86 0.44 3.97
CA LEU A 313 -17.43 1.64 4.59
C LEU A 313 -17.15 2.83 3.65
N GLU A 314 -18.09 3.13 2.76
CA GLU A 314 -17.99 4.14 1.71
C GLU A 314 -19.32 4.85 1.46
N GLY A 315 -19.27 6.07 0.89
CA GLY A 315 -20.42 6.81 0.41
C GLY A 315 -20.70 8.10 1.18
N ILE A 316 -20.13 8.30 2.37
CA ILE A 316 -20.36 9.53 3.12
C ILE A 316 -19.86 10.77 2.36
N ASN A 317 -18.75 10.66 1.64
CA ASN A 317 -18.19 11.77 0.86
C ASN A 317 -18.97 12.02 -0.44
N ASP A 318 -19.68 11.03 -0.96
CA ASP A 318 -20.60 11.24 -2.08
C ASP A 318 -21.80 12.07 -1.66
N ILE A 319 -22.27 11.90 -0.42
CA ILE A 319 -23.40 12.63 0.14
C ILE A 319 -22.96 14.02 0.63
N GLY A 320 -21.95 14.06 1.50
CA GLY A 320 -21.55 15.27 2.22
C GLY A 320 -20.80 16.29 1.36
N ASN A 321 -19.92 15.82 0.47
CA ASN A 321 -19.12 16.67 -0.41
C ASN A 321 -19.70 16.82 -1.83
N ALA A 322 -20.95 16.47 -2.03
CA ALA A 322 -21.62 16.66 -3.32
C ALA A 322 -21.71 18.14 -3.69
N ARG A 323 -21.47 18.46 -4.96
CA ARG A 323 -21.79 19.80 -5.46
C ARG A 323 -23.30 20.02 -5.39
N ARG A 324 -23.73 21.25 -5.15
CA ARG A 324 -25.14 21.61 -5.22
C ARG A 324 -25.76 21.04 -6.51
N ASN A 325 -26.87 20.35 -6.39
CA ASN A 325 -27.59 19.66 -7.48
C ASN A 325 -26.91 18.45 -8.11
N SER A 326 -25.88 17.87 -7.49
CA SER A 326 -25.21 16.64 -7.96
C SER A 326 -25.06 15.59 -6.86
N THR A 327 -25.83 15.66 -5.79
CA THR A 327 -25.87 14.63 -4.75
C THR A 327 -26.43 13.34 -5.37
N PRO A 328 -25.72 12.21 -5.29
CA PRO A 328 -26.24 10.97 -5.80
C PRO A 328 -27.50 10.54 -5.04
N SER A 329 -28.40 9.87 -5.72
CA SER A 329 -29.55 9.25 -5.07
C SER A 329 -29.12 8.01 -4.26
N ALA A 330 -29.95 7.58 -3.32
CA ALA A 330 -29.74 6.32 -2.62
C ALA A 330 -29.70 5.15 -3.62
N ALA A 331 -30.46 5.19 -4.69
CA ALA A 331 -30.47 4.16 -5.73
C ALA A 331 -29.11 4.05 -6.44
N ASP A 332 -28.44 5.18 -6.72
CA ASP A 332 -27.11 5.19 -7.36
C ASP A 332 -26.06 4.53 -6.44
N LEU A 333 -26.09 4.85 -5.15
CA LEU A 333 -25.16 4.26 -4.17
C LEU A 333 -25.43 2.77 -3.97
N ILE A 334 -26.71 2.36 -3.91
CA ILE A 334 -27.10 0.95 -3.82
C ILE A 334 -26.63 0.19 -5.06
N ALA A 335 -26.82 0.76 -6.25
CA ALA A 335 -26.36 0.13 -7.49
C ALA A 335 -24.83 -0.08 -7.50
N ALA A 336 -24.06 0.92 -7.05
CA ALA A 336 -22.61 0.82 -6.96
C ALA A 336 -22.17 -0.27 -5.97
N HIS A 337 -22.76 -0.33 -4.78
CA HIS A 337 -22.50 -1.41 -3.81
C HIS A 337 -22.87 -2.79 -4.37
N THR A 338 -23.99 -2.89 -5.10
CA THR A 338 -24.39 -4.14 -5.75
C THR A 338 -23.33 -4.61 -6.76
N GLN A 339 -22.78 -3.69 -7.58
CA GLN A 339 -21.69 -4.03 -8.50
C GLN A 339 -20.44 -4.53 -7.77
N MET A 340 -20.09 -3.94 -6.63
CA MET A 340 -18.94 -4.41 -5.82
C MET A 340 -19.21 -5.80 -5.23
N ILE A 341 -20.44 -6.05 -4.76
CA ILE A 341 -20.87 -7.36 -4.22
C ILE A 341 -20.73 -8.45 -5.30
N GLU A 342 -21.28 -8.21 -6.50
CA GLU A 342 -21.20 -9.14 -7.61
C GLU A 342 -19.74 -9.47 -7.99
N ARG A 343 -18.88 -8.44 -8.05
CA ARG A 343 -17.46 -8.63 -8.37
C ARG A 343 -16.71 -9.39 -7.28
N ALA A 344 -17.03 -9.15 -5.99
CA ALA A 344 -16.46 -9.88 -4.88
C ALA A 344 -16.90 -11.36 -4.91
N HIS A 345 -18.18 -11.62 -5.08
CA HIS A 345 -18.73 -12.98 -5.13
C HIS A 345 -18.19 -13.77 -6.32
N ALA A 346 -18.02 -13.15 -7.48
CA ALA A 346 -17.41 -13.78 -8.65
C ALA A 346 -15.97 -14.28 -8.39
N ARG A 347 -15.30 -13.77 -7.34
CA ARG A 347 -13.96 -14.20 -6.91
C ARG A 347 -13.98 -15.02 -5.62
N GLY A 348 -15.15 -15.44 -5.15
CA GLY A 348 -15.29 -16.19 -3.90
C GLY A 348 -15.01 -15.36 -2.64
N VAL A 349 -14.96 -14.03 -2.73
CA VAL A 349 -14.71 -13.13 -1.62
C VAL A 349 -16.05 -12.69 -1.02
N LYS A 350 -16.19 -12.81 0.30
CA LYS A 350 -17.37 -12.34 1.02
C LYS A 350 -17.30 -10.84 1.26
N MET A 351 -18.44 -10.16 1.12
CA MET A 351 -18.52 -8.72 1.36
C MET A 351 -19.40 -8.41 2.57
N ILE A 352 -18.93 -7.51 3.42
CA ILE A 352 -19.61 -7.03 4.63
C ILE A 352 -19.77 -5.52 4.47
N GLY A 353 -20.99 -5.03 4.39
CA GLY A 353 -21.29 -3.59 4.39
C GLY A 353 -21.33 -3.04 5.80
N ALA A 354 -20.63 -1.93 6.04
CA ALA A 354 -20.77 -1.14 7.24
C ALA A 354 -21.73 0.04 6.98
N THR A 355 -22.63 0.31 7.91
CA THR A 355 -23.56 1.44 7.80
C THR A 355 -22.84 2.76 8.10
N LEU A 356 -23.22 3.81 7.40
CA LEU A 356 -22.80 5.15 7.75
C LEU A 356 -23.34 5.52 9.15
N THR A 357 -22.50 6.16 9.95
CA THR A 357 -22.93 6.70 11.23
C THR A 357 -23.90 7.87 11.03
N PRO A 358 -24.81 8.16 11.98
CA PRO A 358 -25.63 9.36 11.91
C PRO A 358 -24.76 10.62 11.79
N PHE A 359 -25.03 11.45 10.79
CA PHE A 359 -24.24 12.64 10.50
C PHE A 359 -25.08 13.93 10.44
N TRP A 360 -26.28 13.93 11.04
CA TRP A 360 -27.10 15.11 11.19
C TRP A 360 -26.34 16.24 11.89
N GLY A 361 -26.31 17.42 11.27
CA GLY A 361 -25.56 18.57 11.77
C GLY A 361 -24.06 18.57 11.48
N ALA A 362 -23.54 17.59 10.74
CA ALA A 362 -22.16 17.65 10.26
C ALA A 362 -21.99 18.79 9.25
N ASN A 363 -20.87 19.48 9.35
CA ASN A 363 -20.50 20.54 8.41
C ASN A 363 -19.70 19.90 7.26
N TYR A 364 -20.38 19.67 6.16
CA TYR A 364 -19.76 19.22 4.90
C TYR A 364 -19.86 20.34 3.85
#